data_024ccb205c1a6f048ba61e51a70be6b5
#
_entry.id   024ccb205c1a6f048ba61e51a70be6b5
#
_cell.length_a   1.000
_cell.length_b   1.000
_cell.length_c   1.000
_cell.angle_alpha   90.00
_cell.angle_beta   90.00
_cell.angle_gamma   90.00
#
_symmetry.space_group_name_H-M   'P 1'
#
loop_
_entity.id
_entity.type
_entity.pdbx_description
1 polymer ?
#
loop_
_entity_poly.entity_id
_entity_poly.type
_entity_poly.pdbx_seq_one_letter_code
_entity_poly.pdbx_strand_id
1 'polypeptide(L)'
;MTDVKQLQQERNQIFKDLYNNVIPKRTPVQMTISPLIVAEYYKKDIIDVQYDYSRIADVAADAAQLVYSDSCPLNPASLTSRIAGGYQLLESQSFVMGQNGYMQHPEVIGMHEDEYDELIKDPYACLVEKVIPRQHKALSLDDPVKRANSIAYVKAENARQLNGTLPI
;
A
#
# COMPACT_ATOMS: atom_id res chain seq x y z
N MET A 1 -34.39 -4.96 -9.38
CA MET A 1 -32.99 -4.49 -9.29
C MET A 1 -32.97 -3.30 -8.37
N THR A 2 -32.27 -3.39 -7.26
CA THR A 2 -32.08 -2.22 -6.37
C THR A 2 -31.24 -1.20 -7.11
N ASP A 3 -31.70 0.05 -7.17
CA ASP A 3 -30.93 1.13 -7.80
C ASP A 3 -29.60 1.30 -7.06
N VAL A 4 -28.49 1.18 -7.76
CA VAL A 4 -27.13 1.29 -7.21
C VAL A 4 -26.96 2.64 -6.49
N LYS A 5 -27.55 3.70 -7.02
CA LYS A 5 -27.52 5.04 -6.41
C LYS A 5 -28.26 5.06 -5.07
N GLN A 6 -29.43 4.40 -5.00
CA GLN A 6 -30.21 4.32 -3.77
C GLN A 6 -29.45 3.52 -2.70
N LEU A 7 -28.80 2.41 -3.08
CA LEU A 7 -27.98 1.62 -2.17
C LEU A 7 -26.78 2.41 -1.65
N GLN A 8 -26.13 3.16 -2.51
CA GLN A 8 -25.00 4.03 -2.14
C GLN A 8 -25.46 5.13 -1.15
N GLN A 9 -26.61 5.75 -1.41
CA GLN A 9 -27.17 6.78 -0.52
C GLN A 9 -27.51 6.20 0.84
N GLU A 10 -28.13 5.02 0.89
CA GLU A 10 -28.45 4.34 2.16
C GLU A 10 -27.18 4.05 2.97
N ARG A 11 -26.16 3.47 2.35
CA ARG A 11 -24.88 3.14 2.99
C ARG A 11 -24.16 4.40 3.48
N ASN A 12 -24.10 5.43 2.68
CA ASN A 12 -23.52 6.72 3.09
C ASN A 12 -24.26 7.33 4.26
N GLN A 13 -25.60 7.25 4.29
CA GLN A 13 -26.39 7.77 5.40
C GLN A 13 -26.12 7.00 6.71
N ILE A 14 -26.00 5.68 6.65
CA ILE A 14 -25.71 4.85 7.83
C ILE A 14 -24.36 5.27 8.47
N PHE A 15 -23.32 5.47 7.68
CA PHE A 15 -22.02 5.92 8.20
C PHE A 15 -22.08 7.38 8.68
N LYS A 16 -22.80 8.24 7.98
CA LYS A 16 -22.99 9.63 8.39
C LYS A 16 -23.72 9.73 9.75
N ASP A 17 -24.75 8.94 9.96
CA ASP A 17 -25.47 8.87 11.23
C ASP A 17 -24.52 8.41 12.35
N LEU A 18 -23.76 7.33 12.11
CA LEU A 18 -22.79 6.80 13.06
C LEU A 18 -21.74 7.85 13.49
N TYR A 19 -21.15 8.54 12.53
CA TYR A 19 -20.13 9.56 12.82
C TYR A 19 -20.69 10.83 13.48
N ASN A 20 -21.99 11.08 13.35
CA ASN A 20 -22.68 12.18 14.04
C ASN A 20 -23.33 11.76 15.38
N ASN A 21 -23.01 10.57 15.89
CA ASN A 21 -23.63 10.01 17.10
C ASN A 21 -25.16 9.88 17.02
N VAL A 22 -25.70 9.69 15.83
CA VAL A 22 -27.12 9.36 15.58
C VAL A 22 -27.22 7.85 15.40
N ILE A 23 -28.25 7.25 16.00
CA ILE A 23 -28.50 5.81 15.84
C ILE A 23 -28.86 5.54 14.37
N PRO A 24 -28.06 4.79 13.63
CA PRO A 24 -28.35 4.51 12.24
C PRO A 24 -29.51 3.53 12.09
N LYS A 25 -30.15 3.49 10.94
CA LYS A 25 -31.26 2.56 10.61
C LYS A 25 -30.90 1.09 10.89
N ARG A 26 -29.65 0.73 10.76
CA ARG A 26 -29.08 -0.57 11.12
C ARG A 26 -27.58 -0.43 11.41
N THR A 27 -27.02 -1.44 12.06
CA THR A 27 -25.57 -1.50 12.28
C THR A 27 -24.83 -1.61 10.94
N PRO A 28 -23.87 -0.73 10.66
CA PRO A 28 -23.02 -0.87 9.48
C PRO A 28 -22.10 -2.09 9.59
N VAL A 29 -21.87 -2.75 8.48
CA VAL A 29 -20.90 -3.84 8.37
C VAL A 29 -19.75 -3.34 7.52
N GLN A 30 -18.54 -3.36 8.09
CA GLN A 30 -17.32 -3.04 7.37
C GLN A 30 -16.41 -4.26 7.34
N MET A 31 -16.16 -4.75 6.14
CA MET A 31 -15.26 -5.87 5.88
C MET A 31 -14.13 -5.40 4.96
N THR A 32 -12.94 -5.87 5.23
CA THR A 32 -11.78 -5.63 4.34
C THR A 32 -11.20 -6.97 3.92
N ILE A 33 -10.92 -7.12 2.63
CA ILE A 33 -10.29 -8.30 2.06
C ILE A 33 -9.00 -7.90 1.33
N SER A 34 -7.99 -8.76 1.38
CA SER A 34 -6.75 -8.53 0.64
C SER A 34 -6.98 -8.63 -0.87
N PRO A 35 -6.46 -7.69 -1.68
CA PRO A 35 -6.51 -7.80 -3.14
C PRO A 35 -5.83 -9.06 -3.67
N LEU A 36 -4.85 -9.61 -2.95
CA LEU A 36 -4.19 -10.87 -3.34
C LEU A 36 -5.14 -12.06 -3.21
N ILE A 37 -5.96 -12.12 -2.16
CA ILE A 37 -6.98 -13.16 -1.98
C ILE A 37 -8.02 -13.06 -3.11
N VAL A 38 -8.44 -11.85 -3.47
CA VAL A 38 -9.37 -11.63 -4.58
C VAL A 38 -8.77 -12.11 -5.90
N ALA A 39 -7.51 -11.74 -6.17
CA ALA A 39 -6.80 -12.16 -7.37
C ALA A 39 -6.69 -13.70 -7.45
N GLU A 40 -6.30 -14.34 -6.37
CA GLU A 40 -6.19 -15.80 -6.29
C GLU A 40 -7.53 -16.50 -6.50
N TYR A 41 -8.59 -16.05 -5.84
CA TYR A 41 -9.92 -16.60 -5.97
C TYR A 41 -10.46 -16.52 -7.41
N TYR A 42 -10.27 -15.38 -8.07
CA TYR A 42 -10.68 -15.16 -9.46
C TYR A 42 -9.63 -15.60 -10.50
N LYS A 43 -8.54 -16.26 -10.06
CA LYS A 43 -7.44 -16.73 -10.91
C LYS A 43 -6.83 -15.63 -11.78
N LYS A 44 -6.72 -14.42 -11.23
CA LYS A 44 -6.02 -13.29 -11.85
C LYS A 44 -4.53 -13.37 -11.54
N ASP A 45 -3.71 -12.79 -12.41
CA ASP A 45 -2.28 -12.69 -12.14
C ASP A 45 -2.03 -11.77 -10.94
N ILE A 46 -1.42 -12.33 -9.89
CA ILE A 46 -1.17 -11.63 -8.63
C ILE A 46 -0.16 -10.50 -8.83
N ILE A 47 0.83 -10.69 -9.71
CA ILE A 47 1.85 -9.67 -10.03
C ILE A 47 1.20 -8.51 -10.75
N ASP A 48 0.40 -8.79 -11.78
CA ASP A 48 -0.34 -7.78 -12.53
C ASP A 48 -1.22 -6.93 -11.61
N VAL A 49 -1.98 -7.57 -10.71
CA VAL A 49 -2.86 -6.86 -9.76
C VAL A 49 -2.07 -5.93 -8.84
N GLN A 50 -0.82 -6.25 -8.53
CA GLN A 50 0.02 -5.43 -7.66
C GLN A 50 0.70 -4.27 -8.38
N TYR A 51 0.97 -4.39 -9.69
CA TYR A 51 1.70 -3.39 -10.46
C TYR A 51 0.83 -2.56 -11.40
N ASP A 52 -0.35 -3.07 -11.79
CA ASP A 52 -1.27 -2.36 -12.69
C ASP A 52 -2.42 -1.69 -11.92
N TYR A 53 -2.25 -0.41 -11.65
CA TYR A 53 -3.28 0.41 -10.98
C TYR A 53 -4.58 0.55 -11.75
N SER A 54 -4.57 0.38 -13.06
CA SER A 54 -5.79 0.47 -13.88
C SER A 54 -6.79 -0.64 -13.50
N ARG A 55 -6.32 -1.72 -12.93
CA ARG A 55 -7.13 -2.88 -12.50
C ARG A 55 -7.77 -2.75 -11.12
N ILE A 56 -7.47 -1.69 -10.37
CA ILE A 56 -7.99 -1.50 -9.01
C ILE A 56 -9.51 -1.52 -8.97
N ALA A 57 -10.16 -0.86 -9.94
CA ALA A 57 -11.62 -0.81 -10.00
C ALA A 57 -12.23 -2.21 -10.21
N ASP A 58 -11.63 -3.02 -11.06
CA ASP A 58 -12.08 -4.38 -11.33
C ASP A 58 -11.89 -5.28 -10.10
N VAL A 59 -10.73 -5.16 -9.43
CA VAL A 59 -10.46 -5.92 -8.20
C VAL A 59 -11.40 -5.49 -7.06
N ALA A 60 -11.75 -4.22 -6.98
CA ALA A 60 -12.72 -3.72 -6.01
C ALA A 60 -14.14 -4.24 -6.29
N ALA A 61 -14.53 -4.31 -7.56
CA ALA A 61 -15.81 -4.89 -7.98
C ALA A 61 -15.89 -6.39 -7.65
N ASP A 62 -14.81 -7.13 -7.91
CA ASP A 62 -14.71 -8.55 -7.56
C ASP A 62 -14.75 -8.76 -6.03
N ALA A 63 -14.06 -7.92 -5.26
CA ALA A 63 -14.09 -7.97 -3.81
C ALA A 63 -15.50 -7.72 -3.26
N ALA A 64 -16.24 -6.77 -3.87
CA ALA A 64 -17.62 -6.47 -3.48
C ALA A 64 -18.60 -7.61 -3.80
N GLN A 65 -18.27 -8.48 -4.75
CA GLN A 65 -19.05 -9.71 -5.03
C GLN A 65 -18.69 -10.85 -4.06
N LEU A 66 -17.43 -10.87 -3.60
CA LEU A 66 -16.92 -11.94 -2.74
C LEU A 66 -17.33 -11.77 -1.28
N VAL A 67 -17.37 -10.54 -0.78
CA VAL A 67 -17.71 -10.25 0.62
C VAL A 67 -18.74 -9.12 0.73
N TYR A 68 -19.67 -9.28 1.68
CA TYR A 68 -20.60 -8.20 1.99
C TYR A 68 -19.89 -7.13 2.83
N SER A 69 -20.00 -5.89 2.39
CA SER A 69 -19.54 -4.71 3.13
C SER A 69 -20.37 -3.49 2.75
N ASP A 70 -20.64 -2.61 3.70
CA ASP A 70 -21.29 -1.34 3.46
C ASP A 70 -20.34 -0.24 2.97
N SER A 71 -19.04 -0.49 3.05
CA SER A 71 -17.98 0.31 2.44
C SER A 71 -17.27 -0.49 1.35
N CYS A 72 -16.37 0.16 0.61
CA CYS A 72 -15.51 -0.57 -0.31
C CYS A 72 -14.71 -1.63 0.47
N PRO A 73 -14.82 -2.92 0.11
CA PRO A 73 -14.14 -3.99 0.83
C PRO A 73 -12.63 -4.07 0.55
N LEU A 74 -12.14 -3.31 -0.41
CA LEU A 74 -10.71 -3.11 -0.59
C LEU A 74 -10.27 -1.81 0.08
N ASN A 75 -9.22 -1.89 0.90
CA ASN A 75 -8.53 -0.69 1.36
C ASN A 75 -7.54 -0.24 0.27
N PRO A 76 -7.77 0.89 -0.42
CA PRO A 76 -6.84 1.37 -1.45
C PRO A 76 -5.43 1.65 -0.91
N ALA A 77 -5.32 1.96 0.39
CA ALA A 77 -4.01 2.18 1.03
C ALA A 77 -3.24 0.89 1.28
N SER A 78 -3.92 -0.25 1.35
CA SER A 78 -3.29 -1.58 1.52
C SER A 78 -2.97 -2.26 0.19
N LEU A 79 -3.17 -1.60 -0.94
CA LEU A 79 -2.78 -2.14 -2.23
C LEU A 79 -1.27 -2.26 -2.28
N THR A 80 -0.82 -3.49 -2.34
CA THR A 80 0.59 -3.89 -2.30
C THR A 80 1.39 -3.26 -3.43
N SER A 81 0.75 -2.87 -4.52
CA SER A 81 1.38 -2.18 -5.64
C SER A 81 2.08 -0.87 -5.24
N ARG A 82 1.50 -0.10 -4.31
CA ARG A 82 2.16 1.10 -3.79
C ARG A 82 3.43 0.76 -3.03
N ILE A 83 3.37 -0.30 -2.22
CA ILE A 83 4.49 -0.77 -1.41
C ILE A 83 5.50 -1.49 -2.30
N ALA A 84 5.05 -2.41 -3.15
CA ALA A 84 5.91 -3.18 -4.05
C ALA A 84 6.65 -2.27 -5.03
N GLY A 85 5.95 -1.34 -5.69
CA GLY A 85 6.56 -0.37 -6.59
C GLY A 85 7.59 0.51 -5.90
N GLY A 86 7.26 1.08 -4.73
CA GLY A 86 8.18 1.91 -3.94
C GLY A 86 9.43 1.16 -3.52
N TYR A 87 9.30 -0.07 -3.00
CA TYR A 87 10.44 -0.88 -2.59
C TYR A 87 11.30 -1.33 -3.77
N GLN A 88 10.67 -1.66 -4.91
CA GLN A 88 11.41 -2.03 -6.13
C GLN A 88 12.21 -0.84 -6.66
N LEU A 89 11.63 0.35 -6.70
CA LEU A 89 12.30 1.58 -7.14
C LEU A 89 13.48 1.96 -6.25
N LEU A 90 13.37 1.66 -4.95
CA LEU A 90 14.45 1.88 -3.99
C LEU A 90 15.47 0.73 -3.96
N GLU A 91 15.29 -0.31 -4.77
CA GLU A 91 16.11 -1.51 -4.74
C GLU A 91 16.19 -2.11 -3.32
N SER A 92 15.01 -2.26 -2.69
CA SER A 92 14.93 -2.75 -1.32
C SER A 92 15.50 -4.15 -1.18
N GLN A 93 16.26 -4.36 -0.11
CA GLN A 93 16.78 -5.66 0.29
C GLN A 93 15.88 -6.35 1.32
N SER A 94 15.11 -5.55 2.08
CA SER A 94 14.23 -6.04 3.16
C SER A 94 12.82 -6.38 2.66
N PHE A 95 12.43 -5.86 1.49
CA PHE A 95 11.12 -6.09 0.89
C PHE A 95 11.31 -6.42 -0.59
N VAL A 96 11.25 -7.71 -0.90
CA VAL A 96 11.54 -8.22 -2.25
C VAL A 96 10.33 -8.98 -2.76
N MET A 97 9.92 -8.69 -4.00
CA MET A 97 8.84 -9.43 -4.65
C MET A 97 9.29 -10.85 -4.97
N GLY A 98 8.62 -11.84 -4.41
CA GLY A 98 8.83 -13.24 -4.74
C GLY A 98 8.29 -13.58 -6.13
N GLN A 99 8.79 -14.68 -6.71
CA GLN A 99 8.32 -15.18 -8.01
C GLN A 99 6.83 -15.57 -8.01
N ASN A 100 6.29 -15.86 -6.84
CA ASN A 100 4.88 -16.15 -6.61
C ASN A 100 3.98 -14.91 -6.47
N GLY A 101 4.54 -13.71 -6.63
CA GLY A 101 3.81 -12.46 -6.49
C GLY A 101 3.56 -12.00 -5.05
N TYR A 102 4.09 -12.71 -4.06
CA TYR A 102 3.99 -12.29 -2.66
C TYR A 102 5.26 -11.58 -2.21
N MET A 103 5.08 -10.50 -1.45
CA MET A 103 6.19 -9.77 -0.84
C MET A 103 6.91 -10.68 0.17
N GLN A 104 8.21 -10.78 -0.01
CA GLN A 104 9.11 -11.50 0.88
C GLN A 104 9.86 -10.51 1.77
N HIS A 105 10.21 -10.93 2.96
CA HIS A 105 10.97 -10.16 3.92
C HIS A 105 12.29 -10.88 4.24
N PRO A 106 13.29 -10.83 3.35
CA PRO A 106 14.60 -11.38 3.65
C PRO A 106 15.19 -10.72 4.89
N GLU A 107 15.90 -11.50 5.68
CA GLU A 107 16.62 -10.97 6.81
C GLU A 107 17.80 -10.12 6.33
N VAL A 108 17.79 -8.84 6.68
CA VAL A 108 18.84 -7.89 6.34
C VAL A 108 19.30 -7.17 7.60
N ILE A 109 20.59 -7.25 7.88
CA ILE A 109 21.19 -6.49 8.97
C ILE A 109 21.27 -5.03 8.55
N GLY A 110 20.33 -4.23 9.05
CA GLY A 110 20.31 -2.79 8.78
C GLY A 110 21.33 -2.03 9.63
N MET A 111 21.55 -2.47 10.88
CA MET A 111 22.47 -1.85 11.82
C MET A 111 23.29 -2.93 12.53
N HIS A 112 24.58 -2.69 12.71
CA HIS A 112 25.50 -3.56 13.46
C HIS A 112 25.55 -3.16 14.93
N GLU A 113 25.94 -4.11 15.80
CA GLU A 113 25.97 -3.89 17.25
C GLU A 113 26.97 -2.79 17.67
N ASP A 114 28.05 -2.63 16.96
CA ASP A 114 29.08 -1.62 17.17
C ASP A 114 28.68 -0.21 16.72
N GLU A 115 27.52 -0.04 16.14
CA GLU A 115 27.00 1.24 15.64
C GLU A 115 26.04 1.92 16.63
N TYR A 116 25.71 1.30 17.77
CA TYR A 116 24.77 1.88 18.75
C TYR A 116 25.25 3.21 19.33
N ASP A 117 26.55 3.36 19.57
CA ASP A 117 27.11 4.61 20.09
C ASP A 117 26.92 5.77 19.08
N GLU A 118 27.05 5.48 17.80
CA GLU A 118 26.79 6.48 16.75
C GLU A 118 25.29 6.81 16.66
N LEU A 119 24.42 5.80 16.76
CA LEU A 119 22.98 6.02 16.79
C LEU A 119 22.57 6.91 17.97
N ILE A 120 23.17 6.70 19.15
CA ILE A 120 22.87 7.50 20.34
C ILE A 120 23.37 8.95 20.16
N LYS A 121 24.53 9.12 19.53
CA LYS A 121 25.14 10.43 19.32
C LYS A 121 24.42 11.25 18.26
N ASP A 122 24.09 10.66 17.11
CA ASP A 122 23.38 11.28 15.99
C ASP A 122 22.48 10.26 15.29
N PRO A 123 21.23 10.07 15.80
CA PRO A 123 20.31 9.10 15.23
C PRO A 123 20.01 9.35 13.75
N TYR A 124 19.90 10.60 13.35
CA TYR A 124 19.55 10.95 11.98
C TYR A 124 20.68 10.60 11.01
N ALA A 125 21.91 11.01 11.31
CA ALA A 125 23.07 10.68 10.48
C ALA A 125 23.25 9.14 10.38
N CYS A 126 23.23 8.44 11.52
CA CYS A 126 23.36 6.98 11.52
C CYS A 126 22.31 6.29 10.65
N LEU A 127 21.03 6.66 10.78
CA LEU A 127 19.96 6.08 9.99
C LEU A 127 20.10 6.40 8.49
N VAL A 128 20.37 7.66 8.14
CA VAL A 128 20.37 8.13 6.74
C VAL A 128 21.63 7.71 5.99
N GLU A 129 22.75 7.63 6.66
CA GLU A 129 24.06 7.37 6.03
C GLU A 129 24.43 5.88 6.04
N LYS A 130 23.90 5.10 6.99
CA LYS A 130 24.25 3.69 7.15
C LYS A 130 23.07 2.74 7.00
N VAL A 131 22.06 2.88 7.84
CA VAL A 131 20.97 1.88 7.94
C VAL A 131 20.12 1.86 6.68
N ILE A 132 19.63 3.02 6.26
CA ILE A 132 18.77 3.14 5.07
C ILE A 132 19.48 2.69 3.79
N PRO A 133 20.73 3.07 3.52
CA PRO A 133 21.45 2.60 2.34
C PRO A 133 21.68 1.09 2.30
N ARG A 134 21.86 0.43 3.44
CA ARG A 134 21.96 -1.03 3.51
C ARG A 134 20.65 -1.73 3.18
N GLN A 135 19.54 -1.14 3.60
CA GLN A 135 18.21 -1.67 3.31
C GLN A 135 17.71 -1.34 1.90
N HIS A 136 18.21 -0.26 1.30
CA HIS A 136 17.79 0.25 -0.01
C HIS A 136 18.99 0.69 -0.84
N LYS A 137 19.42 -0.16 -1.77
CA LYS A 137 20.64 0.10 -2.59
C LYS A 137 20.58 1.38 -3.43
N ALA A 138 19.38 1.76 -3.88
CA ALA A 138 19.20 3.01 -4.62
C ALA A 138 19.44 4.27 -3.78
N LEU A 139 19.54 4.11 -2.44
CA LEU A 139 19.80 5.21 -1.50
C LEU A 139 21.24 5.21 -0.98
N SER A 140 22.17 4.46 -1.63
CA SER A 140 23.59 4.49 -1.30
C SER A 140 24.17 5.90 -1.44
N LEU A 141 25.11 6.24 -0.56
CA LEU A 141 25.88 7.48 -0.61
C LEU A 141 26.94 7.46 -1.72
N ASP A 142 27.30 6.29 -2.21
CA ASP A 142 28.32 6.12 -3.28
C ASP A 142 27.87 6.72 -4.62
N ASP A 143 26.55 6.82 -4.83
CA ASP A 143 25.96 7.44 -6.01
C ASP A 143 24.91 8.49 -5.61
N PRO A 144 25.33 9.72 -5.29
CA PRO A 144 24.42 10.77 -4.85
C PRO A 144 23.43 11.20 -5.93
N VAL A 145 23.75 11.04 -7.21
CA VAL A 145 22.85 11.35 -8.32
C VAL A 145 21.74 10.32 -8.41
N LYS A 146 22.08 9.04 -8.38
CA LYS A 146 21.09 7.94 -8.34
C LYS A 146 20.18 8.08 -7.12
N ARG A 147 20.75 8.36 -5.95
CA ARG A 147 20.01 8.58 -4.71
C ARG A 147 18.98 9.70 -4.83
N ALA A 148 19.41 10.88 -5.33
CA ALA A 148 18.51 12.02 -5.52
C ALA A 148 17.38 11.73 -6.49
N ASN A 149 17.71 11.10 -7.63
CA ASN A 149 16.76 10.70 -8.65
C ASN A 149 15.75 9.66 -8.12
N SER A 150 16.20 8.67 -7.36
CA SER A 150 15.34 7.63 -6.77
C SER A 150 14.35 8.23 -5.78
N ILE A 151 14.79 9.15 -4.92
CA ILE A 151 13.93 9.87 -3.97
C ILE A 151 12.89 10.72 -4.73
N ALA A 152 13.31 11.46 -5.74
CA ALA A 152 12.42 12.31 -6.54
C ALA A 152 11.39 11.46 -7.29
N TYR A 153 11.80 10.34 -7.85
CA TYR A 153 10.91 9.44 -8.57
C TYR A 153 9.87 8.80 -7.65
N VAL A 154 10.27 8.27 -6.48
CA VAL A 154 9.33 7.71 -5.50
C VAL A 154 8.33 8.75 -5.02
N LYS A 155 8.77 10.00 -4.78
CA LYS A 155 7.86 11.10 -4.41
C LYS A 155 6.85 11.40 -5.51
N ALA A 156 7.30 11.49 -6.76
CA ALA A 156 6.44 11.74 -7.92
C ALA A 156 5.44 10.61 -8.13
N GLU A 157 5.88 9.34 -8.02
CA GLU A 157 5.03 8.17 -8.17
C GLU A 157 3.97 8.10 -7.06
N ASN A 158 4.35 8.34 -5.81
CA ASN A 158 3.40 8.41 -4.70
C ASN A 158 2.35 9.52 -4.89
N ALA A 159 2.76 10.70 -5.37
CA ALA A 159 1.85 11.79 -5.67
C ALA A 159 0.88 11.42 -6.81
N ARG A 160 1.39 10.80 -7.88
CA ARG A 160 0.57 10.32 -9.00
C ARG A 160 -0.48 9.30 -8.54
N GLN A 161 -0.09 8.37 -7.69
CA GLN A 161 -0.98 7.34 -7.16
C GLN A 161 -2.06 7.94 -6.26
N LEU A 162 -1.72 8.89 -5.40
CA LEU A 162 -2.67 9.58 -4.55
C LEU A 162 -3.71 10.34 -5.37
N ASN A 163 -3.29 11.05 -6.42
CA ASN A 163 -4.18 11.81 -7.29
C ASN A 163 -5.07 10.92 -8.16
N GLY A 164 -4.61 9.72 -8.51
CA GLY A 164 -5.39 8.75 -9.30
C GLY A 164 -6.38 7.92 -8.49
N THR A 165 -6.24 7.86 -7.17
CA THR A 165 -7.09 7.04 -6.29
C THR A 165 -8.14 7.83 -5.52
N LEU A 166 -8.05 9.15 -5.51
CA LEU A 166 -9.09 10.00 -4.92
C LEU A 166 -10.19 10.23 -5.96
N PRO A 167 -11.45 9.85 -5.69
CA PRO A 167 -12.54 10.27 -6.55
C PRO A 167 -12.64 11.80 -6.50
N ILE A 168 -12.59 12.39 -7.67
CA ILE A 168 -12.88 13.81 -7.87
C ILE A 168 -14.39 14.03 -7.68
#